data_09d9e273ba8dd482b5a7d5f5b127398c
#
_entry.id   09d9e273ba8dd482b5a7d5f5b127398c
#
_cell.length_a   1.000
_cell.length_b   1.000
_cell.length_c   1.000
_cell.angle_alpha   90.00
_cell.angle_beta   90.00
_cell.angle_gamma   90.00
#
_symmetry.space_group_name_H-M   'P 1'
#
loop_
_entity.id
_entity.type
_entity.pdbx_description
1 polymer ?
#
loop_
_entity_poly.entity_id
_entity_poly.type
_entity_poly.pdbx_seq_one_letter_code
_entity_poly.pdbx_strand_id
1 'polypeptide(L)'
;LLWAAVSVAGCSSDTQASGGAIAGGGQAAATAGSSGAASTAGTSSGSGGAASSAGFSGSGGAAGTATAGGSSVGGAGGAGGAAGGNSLTVGMQADPGTTGDGTFPQPPPYDLPPESKSLLGGALKGTVTGPFLHTQTGDYTGWDKWKFTYYVYVPAQYQAGHAAALMVFNDGYLYVGISSLTDSRFNAPTVIDNLIEEGSMPVTIAVFIFPGTNDGHQVGGGDAGRSTQYDTPNDQYGKFLRDEFLPANILNKYDIVSDADGWAIAGHSSGGIASIIAGWYHPDRWHKVLTASPSFPNKGGKFPAEFLTVPTAKPLRIYHLSGTKDLNGFKAANDKAAEDFAQLGYHYRYRPGEDAHYPPYAAMADFPEAMRWLWRGYKAGQ
;
A
#
# COMPACT_ATOMS: atom_id res chain seq x y z
N LEU A 1 -21.23 1.10 32.69
CA LEU A 1 -22.37 1.01 31.78
C LEU A 1 -22.84 2.41 31.36
N LEU A 2 -22.11 3.06 30.46
CA LEU A 2 -22.62 4.18 29.68
C LEU A 2 -22.06 4.01 28.28
N TRP A 3 -22.89 3.71 27.33
CA TRP A 3 -22.60 3.75 25.91
C TRP A 3 -22.57 5.20 25.45
N ALA A 4 -21.43 5.71 25.04
CA ALA A 4 -21.34 6.94 24.27
C ALA A 4 -21.22 6.56 22.80
N ALA A 5 -22.28 6.84 22.05
CA ALA A 5 -22.27 6.73 20.59
C ALA A 5 -21.35 7.81 20.03
N VAL A 6 -20.23 7.42 19.46
CA VAL A 6 -19.36 8.31 18.69
C VAL A 6 -19.89 8.33 17.25
N SER A 7 -20.49 9.46 16.88
CA SER A 7 -20.91 9.74 15.51
C SER A 7 -19.66 9.88 14.63
N VAL A 8 -19.54 9.03 13.62
CA VAL A 8 -18.55 9.16 12.56
C VAL A 8 -18.97 10.35 11.69
N ALA A 9 -18.28 11.48 11.84
CA ALA A 9 -18.43 12.61 10.95
C ALA A 9 -17.74 12.27 9.60
N GLY A 10 -18.53 12.23 8.54
CA GLY A 10 -18.07 12.04 7.18
C GLY A 10 -17.13 13.18 6.74
N CYS A 11 -16.20 12.86 5.87
CA CYS A 11 -15.37 13.82 5.15
C CYS A 11 -16.26 14.79 4.37
N SER A 12 -16.47 16.00 4.91
CA SER A 12 -17.05 17.12 4.17
C SER A 12 -15.93 18.03 3.71
N SER A 13 -15.91 18.29 2.43
CA SER A 13 -15.06 19.29 1.79
C SER A 13 -15.45 20.69 2.28
N ASP A 14 -14.63 21.31 3.13
CA ASP A 14 -14.79 22.71 3.51
C ASP A 14 -14.24 23.63 2.43
N THR A 15 -15.18 24.28 1.73
CA THR A 15 -14.91 25.54 1.03
C THR A 15 -15.12 26.68 2.02
N GLN A 16 -14.06 27.27 2.52
CA GLN A 16 -14.12 28.54 3.26
C GLN A 16 -14.43 29.69 2.32
N ALA A 17 -15.56 30.36 2.56
CA ALA A 17 -15.80 31.72 2.13
C ALA A 17 -15.89 32.60 3.38
N SER A 18 -14.92 33.50 3.49
CA SER A 18 -14.90 34.59 4.47
C SER A 18 -15.86 35.70 4.03
N GLY A 19 -16.72 36.17 4.91
CA GLY A 19 -17.50 37.39 4.64
C GLY A 19 -18.32 37.82 5.83
N GLY A 20 -18.02 39.00 6.33
CA GLY A 20 -18.50 39.64 7.53
C GLY A 20 -19.97 40.01 7.52
N ALA A 21 -20.49 40.21 8.74
CA ALA A 21 -21.83 40.67 9.09
C ALA A 21 -22.02 42.15 8.80
N ILE A 22 -23.18 42.53 8.28
CA ILE A 22 -23.93 43.74 8.69
C ILE A 22 -25.43 43.51 8.44
N ALA A 23 -26.27 43.97 9.38
CA ALA A 23 -27.70 43.88 9.45
C ALA A 23 -28.40 44.89 8.52
N GLY A 24 -29.66 44.60 8.16
CA GLY A 24 -30.57 45.64 7.66
C GLY A 24 -31.69 45.11 6.77
N GLY A 25 -32.92 45.22 7.27
CA GLY A 25 -34.17 44.69 6.75
C GLY A 25 -34.69 45.30 5.45
N GLY A 26 -35.79 44.73 4.94
CA GLY A 26 -36.65 45.34 3.92
C GLY A 26 -37.32 44.30 3.02
N GLN A 27 -38.64 44.19 3.16
CA GLN A 27 -39.58 43.48 2.28
C GLN A 27 -39.68 44.13 0.91
N ALA A 28 -39.95 43.35 -0.14
CA ALA A 28 -41.10 43.45 -1.07
C ALA A 28 -40.89 42.63 -2.36
N ALA A 29 -41.76 41.80 -2.62
CA ALA A 29 -42.66 41.39 -3.70
C ALA A 29 -42.28 41.57 -5.17
N ALA A 30 -42.51 40.44 -5.92
CA ALA A 30 -43.13 40.22 -7.22
C ALA A 30 -42.43 40.76 -8.48
N THR A 31 -42.22 39.95 -9.48
CA THR A 31 -43.12 39.55 -10.58
C THR A 31 -42.38 38.82 -11.69
N ALA A 32 -43.15 38.03 -12.42
CA ALA A 32 -42.81 37.14 -13.53
C ALA A 32 -42.30 37.82 -14.80
N GLY A 33 -41.60 37.04 -15.62
CA GLY A 33 -41.29 37.43 -17.00
C GLY A 33 -40.66 36.24 -17.76
N SER A 34 -41.51 35.64 -18.60
CA SER A 34 -41.24 34.60 -19.56
C SER A 34 -40.65 35.15 -20.89
N SER A 35 -39.89 34.34 -21.61
CA SER A 35 -39.70 34.21 -23.09
C SER A 35 -38.30 33.66 -23.34
N GLY A 36 -38.04 32.61 -24.11
CA GLY A 36 -38.64 32.09 -25.33
C GLY A 36 -37.63 32.17 -26.47
N ALA A 37 -37.53 31.07 -27.23
CA ALA A 37 -36.87 30.86 -28.52
C ALA A 37 -35.48 30.19 -28.46
N ALA A 38 -35.24 28.97 -28.94
CA ALA A 38 -35.50 28.19 -30.15
C ALA A 38 -34.51 28.45 -31.31
N SER A 39 -34.05 27.33 -31.84
CA SER A 39 -33.47 27.05 -33.17
C SER A 39 -31.95 27.30 -33.34
N THR A 40 -31.18 26.47 -34.03
CA THR A 40 -31.43 25.57 -35.16
C THR A 40 -30.26 24.63 -35.37
N ALA A 41 -30.57 23.50 -35.96
CA ALA A 41 -29.70 22.44 -36.44
C ALA A 41 -28.73 22.87 -37.55
N GLY A 42 -27.62 22.20 -37.66
CA GLY A 42 -26.73 22.24 -38.80
C GLY A 42 -26.01 20.90 -38.99
N THR A 43 -26.56 20.08 -39.87
CA THR A 43 -25.95 18.89 -40.46
C THR A 43 -24.97 19.26 -41.56
N SER A 44 -23.80 18.63 -41.60
CA SER A 44 -23.11 18.36 -42.85
C SER A 44 -22.24 17.12 -42.79
N SER A 45 -22.55 16.25 -43.70
CA SER A 45 -21.95 15.00 -44.13
C SER A 45 -20.71 15.22 -45.03
N GLY A 46 -19.86 14.18 -45.11
CA GLY A 46 -18.88 14.04 -46.18
C GLY A 46 -17.75 13.08 -45.78
N SER A 47 -17.88 11.80 -46.10
CA SER A 47 -17.20 11.00 -47.11
C SER A 47 -15.65 11.10 -47.03
N GLY A 48 -14.87 10.04 -46.76
CA GLY A 48 -14.71 8.85 -47.55
C GLY A 48 -13.25 8.79 -47.97
N GLY A 49 -12.56 7.69 -47.76
CA GLY A 49 -11.22 7.48 -48.28
C GLY A 49 -10.60 6.18 -47.78
N ALA A 50 -10.63 5.20 -48.65
CA ALA A 50 -10.21 3.83 -48.42
C ALA A 50 -8.71 3.59 -48.65
N ALA A 51 -8.21 2.56 -47.99
CA ALA A 51 -7.24 1.55 -48.41
C ALA A 51 -5.83 1.94 -48.87
N SER A 52 -4.85 1.34 -48.22
CA SER A 52 -4.00 0.39 -48.96
C SER A 52 -3.13 -0.46 -48.01
N SER A 53 -3.26 -1.73 -48.23
CA SER A 53 -2.45 -2.84 -47.75
C SER A 53 -1.08 -2.85 -48.45
N ALA A 54 -0.01 -3.14 -47.68
CA ALA A 54 1.20 -3.73 -48.26
C ALA A 54 1.78 -4.77 -47.29
N GLY A 55 1.60 -6.00 -47.70
CA GLY A 55 2.31 -7.13 -47.10
C GLY A 55 3.75 -7.20 -47.60
N PHE A 56 4.65 -7.69 -46.77
CA PHE A 56 5.89 -8.27 -47.24
C PHE A 56 6.19 -9.56 -46.44
N SER A 57 6.22 -10.64 -47.20
CA SER A 57 6.65 -11.96 -46.81
C SER A 57 8.17 -12.14 -47.10
N GLY A 58 8.83 -12.98 -46.33
CA GLY A 58 10.17 -13.49 -46.61
C GLY A 58 10.75 -14.15 -45.35
N SER A 59 10.52 -15.44 -45.13
CA SER A 59 11.38 -16.63 -45.40
C SER A 59 12.79 -16.47 -44.80
N GLY A 60 13.16 -17.26 -43.71
CA GLY A 60 13.60 -18.61 -43.82
C GLY A 60 15.05 -18.77 -43.36
N GLY A 61 15.37 -19.84 -42.64
CA GLY A 61 16.69 -20.39 -42.47
C GLY A 61 17.22 -20.32 -41.04
N ALA A 62 17.42 -21.34 -40.38
CA ALA A 62 17.99 -22.62 -40.37
C ALA A 62 18.82 -22.84 -39.09
N ALA A 63 18.67 -23.99 -38.55
CA ALA A 63 19.30 -24.57 -37.35
C ALA A 63 20.81 -24.49 -37.31
N GLY A 64 21.37 -24.42 -36.12
CA GLY A 64 22.75 -24.68 -35.79
C GLY A 64 22.89 -25.30 -34.42
N THR A 65 22.98 -26.61 -34.37
CA THR A 65 23.44 -27.43 -33.26
C THR A 65 24.94 -27.34 -33.13
N ALA A 66 25.47 -27.15 -31.92
CA ALA A 66 26.82 -27.57 -31.59
C ALA A 66 26.99 -27.90 -30.10
N THR A 67 27.28 -29.07 -29.89
CA THR A 67 27.79 -29.96 -28.90
C THR A 67 28.81 -29.44 -27.88
N ALA A 68 28.72 -30.08 -26.75
CA ALA A 68 29.54 -30.25 -25.56
C ALA A 68 31.08 -30.15 -25.72
N GLY A 69 31.71 -29.71 -24.64
CA GLY A 69 33.11 -29.89 -24.35
C GLY A 69 33.46 -29.55 -22.92
N GLY A 70 33.60 -30.55 -22.08
CA GLY A 70 34.09 -30.45 -20.72
C GLY A 70 35.62 -30.37 -20.67
N SER A 71 36.16 -29.88 -19.58
CA SER A 71 37.35 -30.41 -18.94
C SER A 71 37.63 -29.74 -17.60
N SER A 72 37.76 -30.53 -16.59
CA SER A 72 38.27 -30.31 -15.25
C SER A 72 39.77 -30.05 -15.24
N VAL A 73 40.29 -29.20 -14.37
CA VAL A 73 41.56 -29.41 -13.66
C VAL A 73 41.51 -28.73 -12.30
N GLY A 74 41.88 -29.43 -11.27
CA GLY A 74 41.96 -29.02 -9.91
C GLY A 74 43.24 -28.26 -9.55
N GLY A 75 43.25 -27.61 -8.42
CA GLY A 75 44.40 -27.04 -7.74
C GLY A 75 44.08 -26.78 -6.28
N ALA A 76 44.77 -27.55 -5.44
CA ALA A 76 44.71 -27.50 -3.98
C ALA A 76 45.59 -26.38 -3.42
N GLY A 77 45.23 -25.84 -2.26
CA GLY A 77 46.17 -25.38 -1.27
C GLY A 77 45.95 -23.96 -0.72
N GLY A 78 45.67 -23.86 0.57
CA GLY A 78 45.89 -22.66 1.33
C GLY A 78 44.94 -22.50 2.53
N ALA A 79 45.28 -23.15 3.65
CA ALA A 79 44.64 -22.92 4.93
C ALA A 79 45.01 -21.51 5.49
N GLY A 80 44.03 -20.70 5.77
CA GLY A 80 44.16 -19.45 6.50
C GLY A 80 42.87 -19.21 7.27
N GLY A 81 42.89 -19.53 8.58
CA GLY A 81 41.75 -19.32 9.44
C GLY A 81 41.50 -17.82 9.64
N ALA A 82 40.30 -17.39 9.26
CA ALA A 82 39.70 -16.18 9.74
C ALA A 82 38.34 -16.59 10.29
N ALA A 83 38.02 -16.17 11.51
CA ALA A 83 36.74 -16.32 12.13
C ALA A 83 35.70 -15.64 11.22
N GLY A 84 35.10 -16.44 10.36
CA GLY A 84 33.98 -16.02 9.51
C GLY A 84 32.73 -15.93 10.37
N GLY A 85 32.34 -14.74 10.76
CA GLY A 85 30.95 -14.51 11.09
C GLY A 85 30.13 -15.02 9.91
N ASN A 86 29.22 -15.97 10.19
CA ASN A 86 28.22 -16.43 9.24
C ASN A 86 27.35 -15.24 8.87
N SER A 87 27.76 -14.49 7.84
CA SER A 87 26.86 -13.65 7.09
C SER A 87 25.93 -14.60 6.37
N LEU A 88 24.76 -14.84 6.96
CA LEU A 88 23.67 -15.52 6.30
C LEU A 88 23.29 -14.67 5.10
N THR A 89 23.78 -15.05 3.95
CA THR A 89 23.30 -14.52 2.68
C THR A 89 21.83 -14.88 2.61
N VAL A 90 20.97 -13.90 2.87
CA VAL A 90 19.53 -14.01 2.62
C VAL A 90 19.40 -14.40 1.15
N GLY A 91 18.99 -15.64 0.92
CA GLY A 91 18.79 -16.12 -0.43
C GLY A 91 17.63 -15.38 -1.06
N MET A 92 17.89 -14.36 -1.86
CA MET A 92 16.89 -13.79 -2.75
C MET A 92 16.35 -14.95 -3.60
N GLN A 93 15.11 -15.33 -3.36
CA GLN A 93 14.41 -16.17 -4.33
C GLN A 93 13.97 -15.25 -5.46
N ALA A 94 14.23 -15.68 -6.67
CA ALA A 94 13.78 -14.98 -7.86
C ALA A 94 12.29 -14.64 -7.73
N ASP A 95 11.91 -13.44 -8.17
CA ASP A 95 10.51 -13.07 -8.32
C ASP A 95 9.76 -14.23 -9.00
N PRO A 96 8.65 -14.74 -8.44
CA PRO A 96 7.86 -15.83 -9.03
C PRO A 96 7.27 -15.45 -10.40
N GLY A 97 7.63 -14.29 -10.94
CA GLY A 97 7.12 -13.76 -12.20
C GLY A 97 5.71 -13.18 -12.08
N THR A 98 5.01 -13.11 -13.20
CA THR A 98 3.69 -12.50 -13.32
C THR A 98 2.53 -13.45 -12.96
N THR A 99 2.80 -14.64 -12.45
CA THR A 99 1.75 -15.59 -12.06
C THR A 99 0.84 -14.98 -10.98
N GLY A 100 -0.45 -14.87 -11.28
CA GLY A 100 -1.46 -14.26 -10.40
C GLY A 100 -1.48 -12.73 -10.42
N ASP A 101 -0.77 -12.09 -11.36
CA ASP A 101 -0.94 -10.70 -11.69
C ASP A 101 -2.25 -10.47 -12.47
N GLY A 102 -2.82 -9.29 -12.35
CA GLY A 102 -4.05 -8.92 -13.04
C GLY A 102 -5.20 -8.52 -12.12
N THR A 103 -6.38 -8.42 -12.71
CA THR A 103 -7.61 -8.02 -12.01
C THR A 103 -8.48 -9.24 -11.73
N PHE A 104 -8.80 -9.44 -10.45
CA PHE A 104 -9.59 -10.57 -9.96
C PHE A 104 -10.72 -10.06 -9.06
N PRO A 105 -11.93 -9.83 -9.57
CA PRO A 105 -13.07 -9.40 -8.77
C PRO A 105 -13.32 -10.32 -7.57
N GLN A 106 -13.67 -9.71 -6.45
CA GLN A 106 -13.96 -10.40 -5.20
C GLN A 106 -15.46 -10.30 -4.91
N PRO A 107 -16.25 -11.38 -5.16
CA PRO A 107 -17.66 -11.36 -4.85
C PRO A 107 -17.90 -11.55 -3.34
N PRO A 108 -19.02 -11.04 -2.78
CA PRO A 108 -19.46 -11.38 -1.43
C PRO A 108 -19.83 -12.87 -1.31
N PRO A 109 -19.90 -13.45 -0.09
CA PRO A 109 -19.79 -12.78 1.21
C PRO A 109 -18.33 -12.49 1.63
N TYR A 110 -18.15 -11.48 2.49
CA TYR A 110 -16.83 -11.08 3.01
C TYR A 110 -16.68 -11.53 4.47
N ASP A 111 -16.68 -12.82 4.67
CA ASP A 111 -16.41 -13.39 5.97
C ASP A 111 -14.91 -13.35 6.27
N LEU A 112 -14.57 -12.97 7.50
CA LEU A 112 -13.18 -13.06 7.93
C LEU A 112 -12.72 -14.52 7.88
N PRO A 113 -11.58 -14.80 7.23
CA PRO A 113 -11.02 -16.14 7.18
C PRO A 113 -10.53 -16.60 8.57
N PRO A 114 -10.37 -17.91 8.78
CA PRO A 114 -9.91 -18.44 10.06
C PRO A 114 -8.62 -17.80 10.58
N GLU A 115 -7.67 -17.53 9.69
CA GLU A 115 -6.37 -16.94 10.00
C GLU A 115 -6.47 -15.55 10.62
N SER A 116 -7.54 -14.81 10.35
CA SER A 116 -7.80 -13.50 10.94
C SER A 116 -8.49 -13.57 12.30
N LYS A 117 -9.04 -14.75 12.66
CA LYS A 117 -9.84 -14.94 13.89
C LYS A 117 -9.04 -15.52 15.03
N SER A 118 -8.14 -16.46 14.74
CA SER A 118 -7.40 -17.20 15.78
C SER A 118 -6.11 -17.80 15.24
N LEU A 119 -5.23 -18.23 16.15
CA LEU A 119 -4.07 -19.02 15.79
C LEU A 119 -4.49 -20.40 15.33
N LEU A 120 -3.89 -20.90 14.26
CA LEU A 120 -4.19 -22.17 13.60
C LEU A 120 -2.96 -23.09 13.63
N GLY A 121 -3.20 -24.39 13.53
CA GLY A 121 -2.17 -25.38 13.23
C GLY A 121 -0.97 -25.46 14.18
N GLY A 122 -1.06 -24.86 15.37
CA GLY A 122 0.07 -24.77 16.30
C GLY A 122 0.92 -23.51 16.12
N ALA A 123 0.45 -22.53 15.36
CA ALA A 123 1.11 -21.24 15.19
C ALA A 123 1.47 -20.61 16.54
N LEU A 124 2.70 -20.14 16.66
CA LEU A 124 3.21 -19.52 17.88
C LEU A 124 2.82 -18.05 17.91
N LYS A 125 2.26 -17.62 19.03
CA LYS A 125 1.85 -16.23 19.20
C LYS A 125 3.05 -15.31 19.40
N GLY A 126 3.22 -14.36 18.48
CA GLY A 126 4.15 -13.26 18.63
C GLY A 126 3.72 -12.24 19.69
N THR A 127 4.55 -11.24 19.91
CA THR A 127 4.35 -10.21 20.94
C THR A 127 4.13 -8.85 20.30
N VAL A 128 3.04 -8.18 20.67
CA VAL A 128 2.79 -6.76 20.35
C VAL A 128 3.22 -5.92 21.55
N THR A 129 4.09 -4.95 21.32
CA THR A 129 4.56 -4.00 22.34
C THR A 129 4.23 -2.56 21.93
N GLY A 130 3.94 -1.72 22.91
CA GLY A 130 3.54 -0.32 22.73
C GLY A 130 2.37 0.03 23.66
N PRO A 131 1.79 1.22 23.56
CA PRO A 131 2.16 2.27 22.60
C PRO A 131 3.53 2.89 22.91
N PHE A 132 4.29 3.15 21.87
CA PHE A 132 5.48 3.98 21.92
C PHE A 132 5.19 5.31 21.26
N LEU A 133 6.01 6.32 21.54
CA LEU A 133 5.90 7.65 20.98
C LEU A 133 7.21 8.05 20.31
N HIS A 134 7.15 8.45 19.04
CA HIS A 134 8.24 9.10 18.33
C HIS A 134 7.90 10.56 18.09
N THR A 135 8.80 11.47 18.46
CA THR A 135 8.68 12.89 18.13
C THR A 135 9.57 13.19 16.92
N GLN A 136 8.98 13.70 15.88
CA GLN A 136 9.70 14.15 14.67
C GLN A 136 10.81 15.15 15.02
N THR A 137 11.97 14.92 14.46
CA THR A 137 13.17 15.75 14.64
C THR A 137 13.63 16.45 13.37
N GLY A 138 13.40 15.83 12.21
CA GLY A 138 13.77 16.37 10.91
C GLY A 138 12.82 17.48 10.44
N ASP A 139 13.27 18.25 9.46
CA ASP A 139 12.48 19.31 8.84
C ASP A 139 11.67 18.74 7.68
N TYR A 140 10.36 18.72 7.84
CA TYR A 140 9.38 18.27 6.84
C TYR A 140 8.36 19.37 6.60
N THR A 141 8.13 19.72 5.34
CA THR A 141 7.26 20.85 4.97
C THR A 141 5.82 20.62 5.46
N GLY A 142 5.31 21.55 6.25
CA GLY A 142 3.97 21.49 6.80
C GLY A 142 3.83 20.59 8.04
N TRP A 143 4.95 20.07 8.57
CA TRP A 143 4.97 19.30 9.80
C TRP A 143 5.64 20.11 10.90
N ASP A 144 5.03 20.14 12.09
CA ASP A 144 5.55 20.89 13.23
C ASP A 144 5.79 19.97 14.43
N LYS A 145 6.93 19.26 14.40
CA LYS A 145 7.37 18.35 15.46
C LYS A 145 6.29 17.37 15.91
N TRP A 146 5.61 16.81 14.95
CA TRP A 146 4.53 15.89 15.20
C TRP A 146 4.99 14.64 15.94
N LYS A 147 4.10 14.11 16.74
CA LYS A 147 4.31 12.92 17.55
C LYS A 147 3.54 11.75 16.94
N PHE A 148 4.23 10.67 16.74
CA PHE A 148 3.72 9.44 16.11
C PHE A 148 3.61 8.35 17.16
N THR A 149 2.40 7.91 17.45
CA THR A 149 2.18 6.69 18.22
C THR A 149 2.43 5.48 17.34
N TYR A 150 3.11 4.48 17.89
CA TYR A 150 3.36 3.24 17.16
C TYR A 150 3.40 2.03 18.09
N TYR A 151 3.15 0.86 17.49
CA TYR A 151 3.32 -0.46 18.10
C TYR A 151 4.27 -1.29 17.26
N VAL A 152 4.93 -2.24 17.90
CA VAL A 152 5.81 -3.20 17.23
C VAL A 152 5.34 -4.60 17.55
N TYR A 153 5.15 -5.40 16.53
CA TYR A 153 4.92 -6.83 16.63
C TYR A 153 6.21 -7.57 16.29
N VAL A 154 6.59 -8.51 17.14
CA VAL A 154 7.72 -9.40 16.96
C VAL A 154 7.20 -10.83 16.98
N PRO A 155 7.37 -11.62 15.89
CA PRO A 155 6.94 -13.01 15.87
C PRO A 155 7.76 -13.86 16.83
N ALA A 156 7.14 -14.94 17.34
CA ALA A 156 7.80 -15.84 18.28
C ALA A 156 9.04 -16.55 17.68
N GLN A 157 9.08 -16.66 16.37
CA GLN A 157 10.19 -17.29 15.62
C GLN A 157 11.39 -16.35 15.42
N TYR A 158 11.25 -15.05 15.72
CA TYR A 158 12.37 -14.11 15.60
C TYR A 158 13.49 -14.44 16.60
N GLN A 159 14.71 -14.46 16.10
CA GLN A 159 15.92 -14.65 16.90
C GLN A 159 16.91 -13.53 16.60
N ALA A 160 17.48 -12.91 17.63
CA ALA A 160 18.53 -11.92 17.46
C ALA A 160 19.74 -12.54 16.74
N GLY A 161 20.33 -11.80 15.81
CA GLY A 161 21.40 -12.29 14.93
C GLY A 161 20.87 -12.95 13.64
N HIS A 162 19.56 -13.14 13.50
CA HIS A 162 18.90 -13.62 12.29
C HIS A 162 17.98 -12.53 11.74
N ALA A 163 18.33 -12.00 10.57
CA ALA A 163 17.61 -10.87 10.02
C ALA A 163 16.19 -11.23 9.59
N ALA A 164 15.19 -10.53 10.13
CA ALA A 164 13.78 -10.65 9.76
C ALA A 164 13.41 -9.72 8.61
N ALA A 165 12.36 -10.06 7.89
CA ALA A 165 11.67 -9.12 7.01
C ALA A 165 10.97 -8.02 7.82
N LEU A 166 10.61 -6.90 7.17
CA LEU A 166 9.93 -5.77 7.81
C LEU A 166 8.65 -5.42 7.07
N MET A 167 7.58 -5.19 7.82
CA MET A 167 6.35 -4.65 7.27
C MET A 167 5.85 -3.45 8.08
N VAL A 168 5.58 -2.33 7.41
CA VAL A 168 5.04 -1.10 8.00
C VAL A 168 3.56 -0.99 7.66
N PHE A 169 2.72 -0.74 8.66
CA PHE A 169 1.29 -0.51 8.50
C PHE A 169 0.95 0.94 8.84
N ASN A 170 0.58 1.71 7.83
CA ASN A 170 0.03 3.05 7.99
C ASN A 170 -1.39 2.95 8.56
N ASP A 171 -1.82 3.93 9.34
CA ASP A 171 -3.05 3.81 10.14
C ASP A 171 -3.04 2.53 11.00
N GLY A 172 -1.94 2.30 11.70
CA GLY A 172 -1.65 1.07 12.43
C GLY A 172 -2.78 0.57 13.33
N TYR A 173 -3.64 1.47 13.82
CA TYR A 173 -4.81 1.13 14.64
C TYR A 173 -5.81 0.20 13.93
N LEU A 174 -5.86 0.21 12.59
CA LEU A 174 -6.71 -0.69 11.81
C LEU A 174 -6.18 -2.13 11.79
N TYR A 175 -4.89 -2.31 12.03
CA TYR A 175 -4.17 -3.57 11.78
C TYR A 175 -3.69 -4.26 13.05
N VAL A 176 -3.38 -3.51 14.11
CA VAL A 176 -2.63 -4.02 15.26
C VAL A 176 -3.37 -5.05 16.15
N GLY A 177 -4.68 -5.20 16.02
CA GLY A 177 -5.43 -6.23 16.74
C GLY A 177 -5.65 -5.96 18.24
N ILE A 178 -5.46 -4.73 18.71
CA ILE A 178 -5.70 -4.35 20.12
C ILE A 178 -7.16 -3.98 20.31
N SER A 179 -7.87 -4.73 21.15
CA SER A 179 -9.30 -4.60 21.36
C SER A 179 -9.79 -3.26 21.92
N SER A 180 -8.91 -2.44 22.48
CA SER A 180 -9.22 -1.08 22.95
C SER A 180 -9.15 -0.02 21.84
N LEU A 181 -8.54 -0.37 20.71
CA LEU A 181 -8.49 0.46 19.51
C LEU A 181 -9.59 -0.04 18.59
N THR A 182 -10.49 0.85 18.24
CA THR A 182 -11.69 0.55 17.47
C THR A 182 -11.40 -0.29 16.23
N ASP A 183 -12.13 -1.37 16.07
CA ASP A 183 -12.31 -2.12 14.81
C ASP A 183 -11.05 -2.63 14.09
N SER A 184 -9.99 -3.02 14.81
CA SER A 184 -8.82 -3.65 14.17
C SER A 184 -9.13 -5.04 13.64
N ARG A 185 -9.94 -5.07 12.60
CA ARG A 185 -10.49 -6.29 12.00
C ARG A 185 -9.51 -7.00 11.08
N PHE A 186 -8.46 -6.31 10.65
CA PHE A 186 -7.36 -6.96 9.91
C PHE A 186 -6.57 -7.92 10.78
N ASN A 187 -6.45 -7.63 12.09
CA ASN A 187 -5.77 -8.47 13.07
C ASN A 187 -4.42 -9.00 12.55
N ALA A 188 -3.62 -8.10 12.00
CA ALA A 188 -2.38 -8.46 11.30
C ALA A 188 -1.41 -9.31 12.13
N PRO A 189 -1.22 -9.12 13.45
CA PRO A 189 -0.38 -10.01 14.25
C PRO A 189 -0.80 -11.48 14.17
N THR A 190 -2.09 -11.77 14.32
CA THR A 190 -2.61 -13.15 14.23
C THR A 190 -2.47 -13.73 12.83
N VAL A 191 -2.71 -12.92 11.80
CA VAL A 191 -2.51 -13.34 10.40
C VAL A 191 -1.03 -13.65 10.16
N ILE A 192 -0.12 -12.80 10.59
CA ILE A 192 1.32 -12.99 10.41
C ILE A 192 1.79 -14.26 11.13
N ASP A 193 1.35 -14.49 12.37
CA ASP A 193 1.64 -15.72 13.12
C ASP A 193 1.25 -16.98 12.32
N ASN A 194 0.03 -16.99 11.78
CA ASN A 194 -0.48 -18.12 11.01
C ASN A 194 0.29 -18.33 9.70
N LEU A 195 0.61 -17.26 8.98
CA LEU A 195 1.31 -17.34 7.70
C LEU A 195 2.79 -17.71 7.84
N ILE A 196 3.44 -17.32 8.95
CA ILE A 196 4.80 -17.78 9.26
C ILE A 196 4.78 -19.28 9.58
N GLU A 197 3.83 -19.76 10.38
CA GLU A 197 3.67 -21.19 10.67
C GLU A 197 3.36 -22.01 9.41
N GLU A 198 2.52 -21.48 8.52
CA GLU A 198 2.21 -22.09 7.22
C GLU A 198 3.43 -22.12 6.28
N GLY A 199 4.44 -21.28 6.51
CA GLY A 199 5.60 -21.14 5.64
C GLY A 199 5.34 -20.32 4.37
N SER A 200 4.22 -19.62 4.29
CA SER A 200 3.86 -18.73 3.17
C SER A 200 4.34 -17.30 3.36
N MET A 201 4.85 -16.98 4.54
CA MET A 201 5.44 -15.68 4.88
C MET A 201 6.74 -15.89 5.67
N PRO A 202 7.80 -15.09 5.42
CA PRO A 202 9.02 -15.14 6.20
C PRO A 202 8.79 -14.65 7.63
N VAL A 203 9.73 -14.93 8.54
CA VAL A 203 9.77 -14.26 9.84
C VAL A 203 9.81 -12.76 9.62
N THR A 204 8.74 -12.06 10.04
CA THR A 204 8.52 -10.65 9.70
C THR A 204 8.18 -9.84 10.94
N ILE A 205 8.97 -8.82 11.23
CA ILE A 205 8.63 -7.81 12.23
C ILE A 205 7.66 -6.81 11.62
N ALA A 206 6.58 -6.49 12.34
CA ALA A 206 5.60 -5.52 11.86
C ALA A 206 5.57 -4.26 12.74
N VAL A 207 5.45 -3.11 12.09
CA VAL A 207 5.37 -1.79 12.72
C VAL A 207 4.02 -1.17 12.38
N PHE A 208 3.25 -0.83 13.40
CA PHE A 208 1.94 -0.20 13.27
C PHE A 208 2.08 1.26 13.64
N ILE A 209 2.25 2.13 12.65
CA ILE A 209 2.43 3.57 12.86
C ILE A 209 1.11 4.31 12.65
N PHE A 210 0.79 5.20 13.59
CA PHE A 210 -0.39 6.06 13.50
C PHE A 210 0.01 7.41 12.90
N PRO A 211 -0.94 8.14 12.29
CA PRO A 211 -0.67 9.49 11.84
C PRO A 211 -0.10 10.36 12.96
N GLY A 212 0.87 11.18 12.63
CA GLY A 212 1.44 12.11 13.59
C GLY A 212 0.48 13.25 13.93
N THR A 213 0.49 13.66 15.18
CA THR A 213 -0.29 14.77 15.71
C THR A 213 0.56 15.65 16.62
N ASN A 214 0.13 16.87 16.92
CA ASN A 214 0.88 17.79 17.78
C ASN A 214 1.07 17.26 19.20
N ASP A 215 0.11 16.48 19.69
CA ASP A 215 0.09 15.97 21.08
C ASP A 215 0.42 14.47 21.19
N GLY A 216 0.48 13.75 20.07
CA GLY A 216 0.70 12.31 20.03
C GLY A 216 -0.56 11.51 20.36
N HIS A 217 -1.71 12.17 20.51
CA HIS A 217 -2.96 11.47 20.68
C HIS A 217 -3.38 10.82 19.38
N GLN A 218 -3.82 9.60 19.51
CA GLN A 218 -4.37 8.88 18.37
C GLN A 218 -5.69 9.52 17.96
N VAL A 219 -5.79 9.88 16.70
CA VAL A 219 -7.04 10.32 16.08
C VAL A 219 -7.45 9.34 15.00
N GLY A 220 -8.71 9.00 14.99
CA GLY A 220 -9.32 8.33 13.86
C GLY A 220 -9.22 9.19 12.58
N GLY A 221 -9.43 8.60 11.44
CA GLY A 221 -9.15 9.07 10.09
C GLY A 221 -9.57 10.46 9.61
N GLY A 222 -9.86 11.40 10.46
CA GLY A 222 -10.34 12.76 10.09
C GLY A 222 -9.41 13.91 10.43
N ASP A 223 -8.19 13.66 10.89
CA ASP A 223 -7.24 14.70 11.25
C ASP A 223 -6.61 15.36 10.02
N ALA A 224 -6.57 16.70 10.01
CA ALA A 224 -5.89 17.48 8.98
C ALA A 224 -4.40 17.12 8.83
N GLY A 225 -3.75 16.71 9.92
CA GLY A 225 -2.38 16.19 9.94
C GLY A 225 -2.24 14.93 9.11
N ARG A 226 -3.15 13.98 9.23
CA ARG A 226 -3.13 12.72 8.47
C ARG A 226 -3.17 12.97 6.96
N SER A 227 -4.07 13.80 6.47
CA SER A 227 -4.14 14.13 5.05
C SER A 227 -2.88 14.84 4.54
N THR A 228 -2.28 15.72 5.34
CA THR A 228 -1.02 16.38 5.00
C THR A 228 0.13 15.39 4.90
N GLN A 229 0.19 14.40 5.80
CA GLN A 229 1.23 13.37 5.81
C GLN A 229 1.05 12.38 4.66
N TYR A 230 -0.15 11.90 4.46
CA TYR A 230 -0.43 10.72 3.66
C TYR A 230 -0.85 11.03 2.21
N ASP A 231 -1.70 12.07 2.02
CA ASP A 231 -2.27 12.34 0.70
C ASP A 231 -1.40 13.28 -0.16
N THR A 232 -0.29 13.82 0.39
CA THR A 232 0.59 14.69 -0.37
C THR A 232 1.47 13.86 -1.32
N PRO A 233 1.35 14.05 -2.64
CA PRO A 233 2.05 13.22 -3.63
C PRO A 233 3.50 13.65 -3.79
N ASN A 234 4.32 13.43 -2.76
CA ASN A 234 5.75 13.68 -2.75
C ASN A 234 6.48 12.62 -1.91
N ASP A 235 7.80 12.68 -1.87
CA ASP A 235 8.64 11.71 -1.19
C ASP A 235 8.74 11.89 0.35
N GLN A 236 8.12 12.94 0.89
CA GLN A 236 8.39 13.39 2.26
C GLN A 236 8.04 12.34 3.32
N TYR A 237 6.88 11.71 3.22
CA TYR A 237 6.47 10.69 4.19
C TYR A 237 7.35 9.44 4.11
N GLY A 238 7.64 8.97 2.90
CA GLY A 238 8.55 7.85 2.70
C GLY A 238 9.95 8.14 3.22
N LYS A 239 10.44 9.36 2.99
CA LYS A 239 11.72 9.85 3.53
C LYS A 239 11.72 9.89 5.06
N PHE A 240 10.65 10.39 5.68
CA PHE A 240 10.50 10.35 7.14
C PHE A 240 10.60 8.93 7.69
N LEU A 241 9.88 7.99 7.11
CA LEU A 241 9.97 6.59 7.53
C LEU A 241 11.38 6.04 7.37
N ARG A 242 12.00 6.25 6.21
CA ARG A 242 13.30 5.66 5.83
C ARG A 242 14.46 6.26 6.63
N ASP A 243 14.50 7.59 6.75
CA ASP A 243 15.69 8.31 7.21
C ASP A 243 15.63 8.69 8.70
N GLU A 244 14.41 8.73 9.29
CA GLU A 244 14.25 9.13 10.69
C GLU A 244 13.58 8.04 11.53
N PHE A 245 12.33 7.71 11.22
CA PHE A 245 11.51 6.89 12.10
C PHE A 245 12.04 5.47 12.27
N LEU A 246 12.29 4.76 11.18
CA LEU A 246 12.74 3.35 11.23
C LEU A 246 14.15 3.23 11.80
N PRO A 247 15.15 4.05 11.43
CA PRO A 247 16.47 4.00 12.06
C PRO A 247 16.41 4.22 13.58
N ALA A 248 15.65 5.21 14.03
CA ALA A 248 15.58 5.58 15.44
C ALA A 248 14.84 4.56 16.31
N ASN A 249 13.87 3.82 15.76
CA ASN A 249 12.93 3.04 16.57
C ASN A 249 12.99 1.54 16.32
N ILE A 250 13.44 1.10 15.16
CA ILE A 250 13.36 -0.28 14.71
C ILE A 250 14.75 -0.85 14.38
N LEU A 251 15.47 -0.23 13.44
CA LEU A 251 16.72 -0.79 12.90
C LEU A 251 17.86 -0.82 13.92
N ASN A 252 17.77 -0.03 14.97
CA ASN A 252 18.71 -0.05 16.10
C ASN A 252 18.39 -1.11 17.17
N LYS A 253 17.27 -1.85 17.02
CA LYS A 253 16.78 -2.81 18.03
C LYS A 253 16.64 -4.23 17.48
N TYR A 254 16.41 -4.34 16.18
CA TYR A 254 16.11 -5.62 15.54
C TYR A 254 16.97 -5.80 14.30
N ASP A 255 17.39 -7.04 14.09
CA ASP A 255 18.10 -7.43 12.88
C ASP A 255 17.08 -7.54 11.73
N ILE A 256 17.12 -6.57 10.81
CA ILE A 256 16.24 -6.50 9.65
C ILE A 256 17.07 -6.69 8.38
N VAL A 257 16.53 -7.43 7.42
CA VAL A 257 17.17 -7.63 6.12
C VAL A 257 17.41 -6.28 5.44
N SER A 258 18.53 -6.16 4.73
CA SER A 258 18.92 -4.93 4.05
C SER A 258 18.35 -4.80 2.63
N ASP A 259 17.92 -5.92 2.02
CA ASP A 259 17.34 -5.90 0.69
C ASP A 259 15.89 -5.43 0.67
N ALA A 260 15.50 -4.70 -0.37
CA ALA A 260 14.18 -4.12 -0.50
C ALA A 260 13.06 -5.15 -0.73
N ASP A 261 13.40 -6.37 -1.19
CA ASP A 261 12.43 -7.46 -1.33
C ASP A 261 11.96 -8.00 0.02
N GLY A 262 12.72 -7.76 1.06
CA GLY A 262 12.35 -8.09 2.43
C GLY A 262 11.52 -7.00 3.15
N TRP A 263 11.11 -5.94 2.43
CA TRP A 263 10.39 -4.81 3.03
C TRP A 263 9.04 -4.61 2.38
N ALA A 264 8.01 -4.45 3.21
CA ALA A 264 6.64 -4.21 2.79
C ALA A 264 6.03 -3.00 3.51
N ILE A 265 5.08 -2.34 2.85
CA ILE A 265 4.31 -1.25 3.42
C ILE A 265 2.84 -1.42 3.06
N ALA A 266 1.95 -1.13 4.01
CA ALA A 266 0.52 -1.32 3.86
C ALA A 266 -0.29 -0.15 4.40
N GLY A 267 -1.50 0.05 3.85
CA GLY A 267 -2.44 1.01 4.39
C GLY A 267 -3.79 1.00 3.69
N HIS A 268 -4.75 1.68 4.32
CA HIS A 268 -6.11 1.87 3.82
C HIS A 268 -6.38 3.37 3.62
N SER A 269 -7.15 3.72 2.58
CA SER A 269 -7.56 5.11 2.32
C SER A 269 -6.34 6.03 2.13
N SER A 270 -6.21 7.10 2.92
CA SER A 270 -4.99 7.93 2.93
C SER A 270 -3.74 7.12 3.30
N GLY A 271 -3.83 6.16 4.22
CA GLY A 271 -2.73 5.22 4.49
C GLY A 271 -2.37 4.36 3.27
N GLY A 272 -3.35 4.05 2.43
CA GLY A 272 -3.16 3.32 1.16
C GLY A 272 -2.38 4.13 0.14
N ILE A 273 -2.75 5.40 -0.09
CA ILE A 273 -1.98 6.26 -1.00
C ILE A 273 -0.58 6.55 -0.46
N ALA A 274 -0.43 6.74 0.86
CA ALA A 274 0.88 6.89 1.49
C ALA A 274 1.79 5.68 1.26
N SER A 275 1.22 4.47 1.29
CA SER A 275 1.97 3.23 1.05
C SER A 275 2.50 3.15 -0.39
N ILE A 276 1.65 3.46 -1.38
CA ILE A 276 2.08 3.43 -2.78
C ILE A 276 3.07 4.54 -3.09
N ILE A 277 2.88 5.74 -2.53
CA ILE A 277 3.81 6.86 -2.66
C ILE A 277 5.18 6.50 -2.08
N ALA A 278 5.22 5.93 -0.87
CA ALA A 278 6.47 5.53 -0.22
C ALA A 278 7.23 4.49 -1.06
N GLY A 279 6.56 3.43 -1.53
CA GLY A 279 7.18 2.42 -2.41
C GLY A 279 7.65 3.02 -3.73
N TRP A 280 6.86 3.93 -4.31
CA TRP A 280 7.17 4.52 -5.62
C TRP A 280 8.36 5.48 -5.58
N TYR A 281 8.47 6.32 -4.52
CA TYR A 281 9.60 7.24 -4.37
C TYR A 281 10.86 6.56 -3.78
N HIS A 282 10.67 5.52 -2.97
CA HIS A 282 11.76 4.83 -2.27
C HIS A 282 11.82 3.33 -2.59
N PRO A 283 11.97 2.94 -3.86
CA PRO A 283 12.11 1.54 -4.24
C PRO A 283 13.41 0.90 -3.73
N ASP A 284 14.32 1.67 -3.15
CA ASP A 284 15.49 1.18 -2.43
C ASP A 284 15.14 0.60 -1.05
N ARG A 285 13.89 0.72 -0.61
CA ARG A 285 13.39 0.23 0.68
C ARG A 285 12.17 -0.68 0.57
N TRP A 286 11.16 -0.31 -0.20
CA TRP A 286 9.92 -1.06 -0.27
C TRP A 286 9.68 -1.58 -1.68
N HIS A 287 9.75 -2.91 -1.85
CA HIS A 287 9.33 -3.57 -3.08
C HIS A 287 7.91 -4.14 -2.99
N LYS A 288 7.34 -4.26 -1.78
CA LYS A 288 6.01 -4.83 -1.55
C LYS A 288 5.06 -3.79 -1.00
N VAL A 289 3.95 -3.56 -1.71
CA VAL A 289 2.93 -2.57 -1.35
C VAL A 289 1.57 -3.22 -1.29
N LEU A 290 0.90 -3.11 -0.14
CA LEU A 290 -0.52 -3.42 0.01
C LEU A 290 -1.30 -2.13 0.17
N THR A 291 -2.25 -1.89 -0.71
CA THR A 291 -3.07 -0.69 -0.67
C THR A 291 -4.55 -1.05 -0.79
N ALA A 292 -5.35 -0.57 0.17
CA ALA A 292 -6.78 -0.80 0.19
C ALA A 292 -7.52 0.53 0.06
N SER A 293 -8.36 0.65 -0.95
CA SER A 293 -9.16 1.85 -1.26
C SER A 293 -8.36 3.16 -1.14
N PRO A 294 -7.16 3.24 -1.77
CA PRO A 294 -6.30 4.41 -1.63
C PRO A 294 -6.98 5.68 -2.10
N SER A 295 -6.70 6.78 -1.41
CA SER A 295 -7.30 8.10 -1.62
C SER A 295 -6.78 8.80 -2.88
N PHE A 296 -6.69 8.12 -4.00
CA PHE A 296 -6.20 8.68 -5.25
C PHE A 296 -6.95 9.94 -5.74
N PRO A 297 -8.26 10.13 -5.46
CA PRO A 297 -8.93 11.39 -5.78
C PRO A 297 -8.45 12.60 -4.98
N ASN A 298 -7.87 12.36 -3.80
CA ASN A 298 -7.39 13.44 -2.95
C ASN A 298 -6.25 14.22 -3.62
N LYS A 299 -6.10 15.49 -3.24
CA LYS A 299 -5.09 16.38 -3.85
C LYS A 299 -5.15 16.45 -5.37
N GLY A 300 -6.38 16.32 -5.92
CA GLY A 300 -6.64 16.44 -7.36
C GLY A 300 -6.23 15.22 -8.19
N GLY A 301 -6.07 14.06 -7.57
CA GLY A 301 -5.80 12.81 -8.27
C GLY A 301 -4.48 12.79 -9.05
N LYS A 302 -3.49 13.60 -8.64
CA LYS A 302 -2.24 13.78 -9.40
C LYS A 302 -1.35 12.54 -9.40
N PHE A 303 -1.32 11.82 -8.28
CA PHE A 303 -0.36 10.75 -8.12
C PHE A 303 -0.58 9.58 -9.10
N PRO A 304 -1.82 9.09 -9.34
CA PRO A 304 -2.00 8.05 -10.35
C PRO A 304 -1.50 8.45 -11.75
N ALA A 305 -1.69 9.71 -12.13
CA ALA A 305 -1.21 10.21 -13.43
C ALA A 305 0.32 10.20 -13.53
N GLU A 306 1.04 10.31 -12.43
CA GLU A 306 2.52 10.25 -12.43
C GLU A 306 3.06 8.87 -12.79
N PHE A 307 2.31 7.79 -12.57
CA PHE A 307 2.72 6.46 -13.02
C PHE A 307 2.89 6.38 -14.54
N LEU A 308 2.07 7.12 -15.29
CA LEU A 308 2.13 7.13 -16.73
C LEU A 308 3.31 7.92 -17.33
N THR A 309 3.98 8.73 -16.51
CA THR A 309 5.14 9.52 -16.95
C THR A 309 6.45 8.75 -16.83
N VAL A 310 6.45 7.60 -16.17
CA VAL A 310 7.64 6.77 -15.95
C VAL A 310 7.74 5.74 -17.08
N PRO A 311 8.81 5.74 -17.88
CA PRO A 311 8.91 4.85 -19.04
C PRO A 311 9.09 3.37 -18.67
N THR A 312 9.47 3.08 -17.42
CA THR A 312 9.75 1.71 -16.94
C THR A 312 9.14 1.52 -15.57
N ALA A 313 8.49 0.37 -15.34
CA ALA A 313 7.99 0.01 -14.04
C ALA A 313 9.12 0.00 -13.00
N LYS A 314 8.84 0.52 -11.81
CA LYS A 314 9.73 0.36 -10.66
C LYS A 314 9.60 -1.06 -10.11
N PRO A 315 10.58 -1.57 -9.36
CA PRO A 315 10.57 -2.95 -8.85
C PRO A 315 9.56 -3.13 -7.71
N LEU A 316 8.29 -2.81 -7.96
CA LEU A 316 7.21 -2.90 -7.00
C LEU A 316 6.29 -4.08 -7.30
N ARG A 317 5.91 -4.79 -6.26
CA ARG A 317 4.82 -5.74 -6.24
C ARG A 317 3.65 -5.13 -5.47
N ILE A 318 2.52 -4.94 -6.14
CA ILE A 318 1.41 -4.13 -5.63
C ILE A 318 0.17 -5.00 -5.48
N TYR A 319 -0.28 -5.22 -4.25
CA TYR A 319 -1.61 -5.76 -3.99
C TYR A 319 -2.59 -4.62 -3.76
N HIS A 320 -3.55 -4.50 -4.65
CA HIS A 320 -4.45 -3.36 -4.71
C HIS A 320 -5.90 -3.81 -4.51
N LEU A 321 -6.59 -3.21 -3.56
CA LEU A 321 -7.99 -3.48 -3.25
C LEU A 321 -8.82 -2.21 -3.44
N SER A 322 -10.07 -2.35 -3.88
CA SER A 322 -11.05 -1.25 -3.85
C SER A 322 -12.48 -1.76 -3.76
N GLY A 323 -13.40 -0.88 -3.38
CA GLY A 323 -14.82 -1.20 -3.28
C GLY A 323 -15.66 -0.56 -4.39
N THR A 324 -16.67 -1.26 -4.90
CA THR A 324 -17.64 -0.69 -5.87
C THR A 324 -18.61 0.31 -5.22
N LYS A 325 -18.76 0.25 -3.89
CA LYS A 325 -19.59 1.15 -3.08
C LYS A 325 -18.73 2.15 -2.30
N ASP A 326 -17.51 2.37 -2.76
CA ASP A 326 -16.55 3.30 -2.17
C ASP A 326 -17.00 4.76 -2.31
N LEU A 327 -16.26 5.69 -1.69
CA LEU A 327 -16.52 7.12 -1.79
C LEU A 327 -16.51 7.61 -3.25
N ASN A 328 -17.22 8.70 -3.50
CA ASN A 328 -17.32 9.26 -4.86
C ASN A 328 -15.94 9.48 -5.50
N GLY A 329 -15.76 8.95 -6.70
CA GLY A 329 -14.52 9.03 -7.46
C GLY A 329 -13.45 8.00 -7.09
N PHE A 330 -13.53 7.35 -5.93
CA PHE A 330 -12.52 6.37 -5.50
C PHE A 330 -12.48 5.16 -6.44
N LYS A 331 -13.65 4.55 -6.70
CA LYS A 331 -13.70 3.38 -7.59
C LYS A 331 -13.06 3.65 -8.94
N ALA A 332 -13.43 4.76 -9.58
CA ALA A 332 -12.90 5.12 -10.89
C ALA A 332 -11.39 5.39 -10.87
N ALA A 333 -10.89 6.07 -9.83
CA ALA A 333 -9.46 6.35 -9.69
C ALA A 333 -8.66 5.06 -9.40
N ASN A 334 -9.21 4.15 -8.62
CA ASN A 334 -8.56 2.88 -8.31
C ASN A 334 -8.57 1.91 -9.50
N ASP A 335 -9.64 1.88 -10.29
CA ASP A 335 -9.67 1.13 -11.56
C ASP A 335 -8.62 1.66 -12.53
N LYS A 336 -8.55 2.98 -12.67
CA LYS A 336 -7.56 3.62 -13.54
C LYS A 336 -6.13 3.32 -13.10
N ALA A 337 -5.85 3.33 -11.79
CA ALA A 337 -4.54 2.95 -11.28
C ALA A 337 -4.18 1.49 -11.63
N ALA A 338 -5.14 0.57 -11.54
CA ALA A 338 -4.91 -0.83 -11.92
C ALA A 338 -4.62 -0.98 -13.42
N GLU A 339 -5.31 -0.21 -14.28
CA GLU A 339 -5.01 -0.13 -15.72
C GLU A 339 -3.58 0.40 -15.95
N ASP A 340 -3.17 1.43 -15.20
CA ASP A 340 -1.84 2.02 -15.32
C ASP A 340 -0.75 1.03 -14.86
N PHE A 341 -0.99 0.27 -13.78
CA PHE A 341 -0.08 -0.80 -13.36
C PHE A 341 0.09 -1.85 -14.45
N ALA A 342 -1.01 -2.27 -15.08
CA ALA A 342 -0.97 -3.22 -16.18
C ALA A 342 -0.20 -2.67 -17.39
N GLN A 343 -0.51 -1.45 -17.80
CA GLN A 343 0.11 -0.80 -18.97
C GLN A 343 1.61 -0.61 -18.80
N LEU A 344 2.06 -0.29 -17.60
CA LEU A 344 3.48 -0.06 -17.29
C LEU A 344 4.25 -1.35 -16.94
N GLY A 345 3.56 -2.49 -16.85
CA GLY A 345 4.19 -3.78 -16.57
C GLY A 345 4.61 -3.96 -15.11
N TYR A 346 3.89 -3.35 -14.16
CA TYR A 346 4.07 -3.66 -12.74
C TYR A 346 3.60 -5.07 -12.41
N HIS A 347 4.24 -5.71 -11.44
CA HIS A 347 3.66 -6.85 -10.76
C HIS A 347 2.52 -6.37 -9.87
N TYR A 348 1.27 -6.63 -10.26
CA TYR A 348 0.12 -6.17 -9.50
C TYR A 348 -0.99 -7.21 -9.44
N ARG A 349 -1.71 -7.20 -8.34
CA ARG A 349 -2.97 -7.92 -8.20
C ARG A 349 -4.03 -6.96 -7.73
N TYR A 350 -5.06 -6.75 -8.56
CA TYR A 350 -6.19 -5.88 -8.25
C TYR A 350 -7.42 -6.70 -7.88
N ARG A 351 -8.02 -6.39 -6.74
CA ARG A 351 -9.14 -7.11 -6.16
C ARG A 351 -10.30 -6.16 -5.88
N PRO A 352 -11.10 -5.74 -6.90
CA PRO A 352 -12.31 -4.96 -6.67
C PRO A 352 -13.39 -5.82 -6.01
N GLY A 353 -13.92 -5.35 -4.87
CA GLY A 353 -15.04 -5.97 -4.15
C GLY A 353 -16.31 -5.15 -4.24
N GLU A 354 -17.46 -5.73 -3.90
CA GLU A 354 -18.74 -5.01 -3.75
C GLU A 354 -18.85 -4.41 -2.34
N ASP A 355 -17.93 -3.50 -1.99
CA ASP A 355 -17.77 -3.03 -0.63
C ASP A 355 -17.76 -1.50 -0.57
N ALA A 356 -18.02 -0.98 0.63
CA ALA A 356 -17.93 0.43 0.97
C ALA A 356 -16.51 0.80 1.39
N HIS A 357 -16.23 2.10 1.46
CA HIS A 357 -14.94 2.60 1.92
C HIS A 357 -14.62 2.13 3.34
N TYR A 358 -15.60 2.10 4.22
CA TYR A 358 -15.44 1.71 5.62
C TYR A 358 -16.75 1.17 6.21
N PRO A 359 -16.74 0.06 6.96
CA PRO A 359 -15.60 -0.85 7.15
C PRO A 359 -15.24 -1.59 5.86
N PRO A 360 -13.95 -1.78 5.56
CA PRO A 360 -13.48 -2.40 4.32
C PRO A 360 -13.56 -3.94 4.42
N TYR A 361 -14.76 -4.50 4.46
CA TYR A 361 -14.97 -5.93 4.68
C TYR A 361 -14.30 -6.81 3.63
N ALA A 362 -14.37 -6.43 2.35
CA ALA A 362 -13.70 -7.15 1.28
C ALA A 362 -12.19 -7.19 1.47
N ALA A 363 -11.59 -6.06 1.83
CA ALA A 363 -10.16 -5.98 2.07
C ALA A 363 -9.74 -6.80 3.31
N MET A 364 -10.55 -6.80 4.37
CA MET A 364 -10.27 -7.60 5.57
C MET A 364 -10.40 -9.09 5.31
N ALA A 365 -11.36 -9.51 4.52
CA ALA A 365 -11.54 -10.92 4.13
C ALA A 365 -10.39 -11.41 3.24
N ASP A 366 -9.88 -10.55 2.37
CA ASP A 366 -8.80 -10.87 1.43
C ASP A 366 -7.39 -10.70 2.01
N PHE A 367 -7.26 -10.14 3.21
CA PHE A 367 -5.98 -9.75 3.80
C PHE A 367 -4.97 -10.90 3.93
N PRO A 368 -5.30 -12.10 4.41
CA PRO A 368 -4.33 -13.19 4.45
C PRO A 368 -3.84 -13.60 3.05
N GLU A 369 -4.72 -13.61 2.05
CA GLU A 369 -4.34 -13.89 0.67
C GLU A 369 -3.45 -12.80 0.09
N ALA A 370 -3.72 -11.52 0.42
CA ALA A 370 -2.86 -10.41 0.04
C ALA A 370 -1.44 -10.59 0.59
N MET A 371 -1.33 -11.00 1.84
CA MET A 371 -0.05 -11.27 2.48
C MET A 371 0.68 -12.44 1.81
N ARG A 372 0.00 -13.57 1.55
CA ARG A 372 0.58 -14.72 0.82
C ARG A 372 1.09 -14.29 -0.56
N TRP A 373 0.31 -13.53 -1.29
CA TRP A 373 0.69 -13.09 -2.63
C TRP A 373 1.88 -12.12 -2.61
N LEU A 374 1.93 -11.19 -1.68
CA LEU A 374 3.05 -10.24 -1.55
C LEU A 374 4.36 -10.94 -1.19
N TRP A 375 4.32 -11.91 -0.27
CA TRP A 375 5.51 -12.56 0.26
C TRP A 375 5.92 -13.82 -0.50
N ARG A 376 5.10 -14.30 -1.44
CA ARG A 376 5.44 -15.50 -2.20
C ARG A 376 6.81 -15.38 -2.86
N GLY A 377 7.58 -16.45 -2.78
CA GLY A 377 8.92 -16.52 -3.38
C GLY A 377 10.02 -15.82 -2.60
N TYR A 378 9.69 -15.05 -1.53
CA TYR A 378 10.68 -14.44 -0.66
C TYR A 378 10.90 -15.29 0.59
N LYS A 379 12.16 -15.57 0.90
CA LYS A 379 12.58 -16.20 2.17
C LYS A 379 13.59 -15.27 2.82
N ALA A 380 13.24 -14.69 3.94
CA ALA A 380 14.22 -14.08 4.83
C ALA A 380 15.17 -15.18 5.32
N GLY A 381 16.45 -14.87 5.46
CA GLY A 381 17.42 -15.82 5.97
C GLY A 381 16.97 -16.37 7.32
N GLN A 382 16.73 -17.67 7.34
CA GLN A 382 16.50 -18.45 8.55
C GLN A 382 17.82 -18.98 9.07
#